data_16774efb51cf75ee6a36a4e47c56a45c
#
_entry.id   16774efb51cf75ee6a36a4e47c56a45c
#
_cell.length_a   1.000
_cell.length_b   1.000
_cell.length_c   1.000
_cell.angle_alpha   90.00
_cell.angle_beta   90.00
_cell.angle_gamma   90.00
#
_symmetry.space_group_name_H-M   'P 1'
#
loop_
_entity.id
_entity.type
_entity.pdbx_description
1 polymer ?
#
loop_
_entity_poly.entity_id
_entity_poly.type
_entity_poly.pdbx_seq_one_letter_code
_entity_poly.pdbx_strand_id
1 'polypeptide(L)'
;ASIEGKRGMPRVKPPRTVEQGLFAKPTVLNNVETFANVPMIIEKGAKWYRSIGPENSPGTKAFALTGSVKNTGLIEVPMGTSLREVIYDIGGGIKGDAKFKAVQIGGPSGGCLITPHLDVSLDFDSLKKMGAMIGSGGLVVMDDKTCMVEVARFFMNFTQNESCGKCVPCREGTKRMLEILERIVAGKGTREDLDLLDELASTITDTALCGLGKSAVLPVMSTLRLFRKEYEEHVVDKKCAAKNCTALRRFVISPERCKGCSKCARNCPVGAISGQIKKPYVIDDSICIKCGACESACAFHAIHIEA
;
A
#
# COMPACT_ATOMS: atom_id res chain seq x y z
N ALA A 1 7.24 -4.24 -28.36
CA ALA A 1 8.36 -5.12 -28.02
C ALA A 1 7.87 -6.51 -27.66
N SER A 2 7.00 -6.70 -26.63
CA SER A 2 6.53 -8.03 -26.22
C SER A 2 5.78 -8.78 -27.34
N ILE A 3 4.90 -8.09 -28.06
CA ILE A 3 4.18 -8.66 -29.24
C ILE A 3 5.18 -9.08 -30.35
N GLU A 4 6.31 -8.39 -30.44
CA GLU A 4 7.38 -8.73 -31.40
C GLU A 4 8.34 -9.82 -30.89
N GLY A 5 8.06 -10.46 -29.76
CA GLY A 5 8.95 -11.45 -29.13
C GLY A 5 10.19 -10.86 -28.47
N LYS A 6 10.22 -9.55 -28.24
CA LYS A 6 11.35 -8.86 -27.59
C LYS A 6 11.03 -8.54 -26.14
N ARG A 7 12.06 -8.42 -25.31
CA ARG A 7 11.89 -7.99 -23.91
C ARG A 7 11.21 -6.61 -23.85
N GLY A 8 10.14 -6.51 -23.05
CA GLY A 8 9.40 -5.27 -22.82
C GLY A 8 10.23 -4.29 -22.01
N MET A 9 10.83 -3.31 -22.66
CA MET A 9 11.58 -2.23 -22.03
C MET A 9 11.11 -0.88 -22.55
N PRO A 10 11.07 0.17 -21.70
CA PRO A 10 10.77 1.52 -22.16
C PRO A 10 11.82 2.01 -23.15
N ARG A 11 11.35 2.74 -24.15
CA ARG A 11 12.19 3.41 -25.16
C ARG A 11 12.35 4.88 -24.83
N VAL A 12 13.48 5.47 -25.18
CA VAL A 12 13.67 6.91 -25.20
C VAL A 12 12.79 7.47 -26.32
N LYS A 13 12.11 8.57 -26.06
CA LYS A 13 11.29 9.31 -27.02
C LYS A 13 12.01 10.61 -27.41
N PRO A 14 11.97 11.05 -28.68
CA PRO A 14 11.39 10.46 -29.88
C PRO A 14 12.15 9.20 -30.36
N PRO A 15 11.58 8.36 -31.26
CA PRO A 15 10.24 8.49 -31.85
C PRO A 15 9.12 8.05 -30.92
N ARG A 16 7.93 8.67 -31.04
CA ARG A 16 6.72 8.24 -30.35
C ARG A 16 6.10 7.03 -31.05
N THR A 17 5.21 6.28 -30.36
CA THR A 17 4.54 5.11 -30.95
C THR A 17 3.70 5.44 -32.17
N VAL A 18 3.11 6.65 -32.23
CA VAL A 18 2.39 7.15 -33.40
C VAL A 18 3.27 7.36 -34.62
N GLU A 19 4.57 7.51 -34.44
CA GLU A 19 5.57 7.65 -35.50
C GLU A 19 6.20 6.30 -35.83
N GLN A 20 6.59 5.55 -34.80
CA GLN A 20 7.29 4.28 -34.94
C GLN A 20 6.92 3.36 -33.77
N GLY A 21 5.87 2.56 -33.93
CA GLY A 21 5.34 1.63 -32.94
C GLY A 21 5.62 0.16 -33.26
N LEU A 22 4.55 -0.66 -33.34
CA LEU A 22 4.61 -2.09 -33.62
C LEU A 22 5.16 -2.35 -35.03
N PHE A 23 6.15 -3.25 -35.14
CA PHE A 23 6.87 -3.54 -36.38
C PHE A 23 7.42 -2.29 -37.08
N ALA A 24 7.86 -1.30 -36.30
CA ALA A 24 8.33 0.01 -36.80
C ALA A 24 7.30 0.80 -37.62
N LYS A 25 6.02 0.48 -37.50
CA LYS A 25 4.92 1.19 -38.17
C LYS A 25 4.25 2.18 -37.22
N PRO A 26 3.62 3.26 -37.76
CA PRO A 26 2.76 4.13 -36.96
C PRO A 26 1.71 3.31 -36.20
N THR A 27 1.61 3.52 -34.88
CA THR A 27 0.76 2.68 -34.03
C THR A 27 0.05 3.54 -32.99
N VAL A 28 -1.27 3.42 -32.94
CA VAL A 28 -2.09 3.99 -31.87
C VAL A 28 -2.02 3.07 -30.65
N LEU A 29 -1.61 3.61 -29.50
CA LEU A 29 -1.51 2.93 -28.22
C LEU A 29 -2.25 3.74 -27.16
N ASN A 30 -3.33 3.19 -26.60
CA ASN A 30 -4.11 3.81 -25.54
C ASN A 30 -4.48 2.79 -24.46
N ASN A 31 -4.95 3.29 -23.32
CA ASN A 31 -5.53 2.47 -22.28
C ASN A 31 -6.82 1.79 -22.78
N VAL A 32 -7.11 0.58 -22.29
CA VAL A 32 -8.32 -0.18 -22.67
C VAL A 32 -9.60 0.60 -22.34
N GLU A 33 -9.65 1.26 -21.19
CA GLU A 33 -10.79 2.08 -20.78
C GLU A 33 -11.01 3.27 -21.75
N THR A 34 -9.92 3.88 -22.24
CA THR A 34 -10.00 4.91 -23.31
C THR A 34 -10.63 4.33 -24.57
N PHE A 35 -10.19 3.16 -25.02
CA PHE A 35 -10.79 2.51 -26.20
C PHE A 35 -12.24 2.11 -25.97
N ALA A 36 -12.61 1.66 -24.77
CA ALA A 36 -13.99 1.29 -24.43
C ALA A 36 -14.96 2.49 -24.49
N ASN A 37 -14.48 3.70 -24.23
CA ASN A 37 -15.29 4.92 -24.32
C ASN A 37 -15.50 5.42 -25.78
N VAL A 38 -14.60 5.08 -26.69
CA VAL A 38 -14.65 5.60 -28.08
C VAL A 38 -15.98 5.30 -28.79
N PRO A 39 -16.53 4.08 -28.78
CA PRO A 39 -17.80 3.79 -29.46
C PRO A 39 -18.95 4.66 -28.95
N MET A 40 -19.06 4.84 -27.62
CA MET A 40 -20.11 5.64 -27.01
C MET A 40 -19.97 7.12 -27.34
N ILE A 41 -18.72 7.62 -27.43
CA ILE A 41 -18.45 9.02 -27.83
C ILE A 41 -18.84 9.24 -29.29
N ILE A 42 -18.58 8.28 -30.17
CA ILE A 42 -18.94 8.37 -31.59
C ILE A 42 -20.48 8.35 -31.73
N GLU A 43 -21.16 7.46 -31.01
CA GLU A 43 -22.63 7.30 -31.07
C GLU A 43 -23.34 8.52 -30.46
N LYS A 44 -22.99 8.94 -29.26
CA LYS A 44 -23.71 9.97 -28.49
C LYS A 44 -23.15 11.38 -28.65
N GLY A 45 -21.97 11.50 -29.20
CA GLY A 45 -21.28 12.76 -29.47
C GLY A 45 -20.43 13.26 -28.29
N ALA A 46 -19.44 14.09 -28.61
CA ALA A 46 -18.49 14.64 -27.66
C ALA A 46 -19.16 15.52 -26.58
N LYS A 47 -20.24 16.23 -26.91
CA LYS A 47 -20.99 17.06 -25.94
C LYS A 47 -21.60 16.22 -24.83
N TRP A 48 -22.16 15.05 -25.16
CA TRP A 48 -22.68 14.12 -24.18
C TRP A 48 -21.58 13.63 -23.24
N TYR A 49 -20.43 13.20 -23.75
CA TYR A 49 -19.33 12.74 -22.91
C TYR A 49 -18.81 13.84 -21.98
N ARG A 50 -18.70 15.07 -22.49
CA ARG A 50 -18.25 16.23 -21.68
C ARG A 50 -19.29 16.70 -20.66
N SER A 51 -20.54 16.29 -20.74
CA SER A 51 -21.55 16.61 -19.75
C SER A 51 -21.49 15.73 -18.49
N ILE A 52 -20.63 14.70 -18.49
CA ILE A 52 -20.41 13.80 -17.37
C ILE A 52 -19.08 14.20 -16.70
N GLY A 53 -19.10 14.46 -15.39
CA GLY A 53 -17.91 14.84 -14.64
C GLY A 53 -17.45 16.29 -14.84
N PRO A 54 -16.30 16.66 -14.25
CA PRO A 54 -15.77 18.01 -14.33
C PRO A 54 -15.23 18.35 -15.71
N GLU A 55 -15.14 19.64 -16.03
CA GLU A 55 -14.72 20.14 -17.34
C GLU A 55 -13.35 19.60 -17.80
N ASN A 56 -12.38 19.55 -16.89
CA ASN A 56 -11.00 19.10 -17.18
C ASN A 56 -10.81 17.57 -17.05
N SER A 57 -11.83 16.87 -16.57
CA SER A 57 -11.80 15.40 -16.38
C SER A 57 -13.16 14.81 -16.72
N PRO A 58 -13.64 14.93 -17.96
CA PRO A 58 -14.98 14.45 -18.33
C PRO A 58 -15.05 12.93 -18.42
N GLY A 59 -16.26 12.41 -18.30
CA GLY A 59 -16.59 10.99 -18.44
C GLY A 59 -16.70 10.27 -17.09
N THR A 60 -16.64 8.96 -17.17
CA THR A 60 -16.68 8.05 -16.03
C THR A 60 -15.33 7.39 -15.80
N LYS A 61 -15.15 6.77 -14.63
CA LYS A 61 -13.96 6.00 -14.27
C LYS A 61 -14.36 4.74 -13.54
N ALA A 62 -13.81 3.62 -14.00
CA ALA A 62 -13.91 2.35 -13.28
C ALA A 62 -12.86 2.29 -12.17
N PHE A 63 -13.29 1.94 -10.95
CA PHE A 63 -12.42 1.73 -9.80
C PHE A 63 -12.56 0.31 -9.25
N ALA A 64 -11.41 -0.32 -8.96
CA ALA A 64 -11.33 -1.56 -8.21
C ALA A 64 -11.27 -1.22 -6.71
N LEU A 65 -12.42 -1.25 -6.04
CA LEU A 65 -12.55 -0.95 -4.61
C LEU A 65 -12.27 -2.21 -3.79
N THR A 66 -11.23 -2.15 -2.96
CA THR A 66 -10.74 -3.29 -2.17
C THR A 66 -10.28 -2.86 -0.75
N GLY A 67 -9.83 -3.83 0.04
CA GLY A 67 -9.29 -3.58 1.39
C GLY A 67 -10.35 -3.68 2.48
N SER A 68 -10.27 -2.79 3.47
CA SER A 68 -11.10 -2.80 4.69
C SER A 68 -12.50 -2.18 4.52
N VAL A 69 -13.05 -2.17 3.31
CA VAL A 69 -14.39 -1.68 2.98
C VAL A 69 -15.41 -2.83 2.96
N LYS A 70 -16.67 -2.58 3.35
CA LYS A 70 -17.70 -3.63 3.43
C LYS A 70 -17.99 -4.27 2.09
N ASN A 71 -18.24 -3.44 1.06
CA ASN A 71 -18.55 -3.88 -0.30
C ASN A 71 -17.30 -3.70 -1.16
N THR A 72 -16.66 -4.80 -1.52
CA THR A 72 -15.52 -4.80 -2.45
C THR A 72 -16.00 -5.18 -3.85
N GLY A 73 -15.37 -4.63 -4.88
CA GLY A 73 -15.70 -4.96 -6.26
C GLY A 73 -15.23 -3.91 -7.26
N LEU A 74 -15.66 -4.09 -8.50
CA LEU A 74 -15.47 -3.10 -9.55
C LEU A 74 -16.69 -2.17 -9.58
N ILE A 75 -16.43 -0.87 -9.48
CA ILE A 75 -17.45 0.18 -9.55
C ILE A 75 -17.13 1.13 -10.67
N GLU A 76 -18.14 1.73 -11.28
CA GLU A 76 -17.98 2.83 -12.24
C GLU A 76 -18.74 4.04 -11.73
N VAL A 77 -18.07 5.18 -11.68
CA VAL A 77 -18.65 6.44 -11.20
C VAL A 77 -18.27 7.59 -12.14
N PRO A 78 -19.08 8.66 -12.19
CA PRO A 78 -18.65 9.89 -12.86
C PRO A 78 -17.32 10.38 -12.31
N MET A 79 -16.46 10.89 -13.18
CA MET A 79 -15.30 11.63 -12.71
C MET A 79 -15.77 12.80 -11.84
N GLY A 80 -15.02 13.08 -10.78
CA GLY A 80 -15.40 14.10 -9.81
C GLY A 80 -16.23 13.61 -8.61
N THR A 81 -16.70 12.36 -8.62
CA THR A 81 -17.29 11.72 -7.43
C THR A 81 -16.31 11.81 -6.27
N SER A 82 -16.80 12.14 -5.06
CA SER A 82 -15.91 12.29 -3.90
C SER A 82 -15.41 10.93 -3.41
N LEU A 83 -14.22 10.94 -2.82
CA LEU A 83 -13.68 9.74 -2.20
C LEU A 83 -14.59 9.23 -1.05
N ARG A 84 -15.27 10.15 -0.36
CA ARG A 84 -16.26 9.83 0.69
C ARG A 84 -17.42 9.01 0.15
N GLU A 85 -18.05 9.46 -0.93
CA GLU A 85 -19.15 8.73 -1.58
C GLU A 85 -18.71 7.33 -1.99
N VAL A 86 -17.52 7.20 -2.59
CA VAL A 86 -17.00 5.89 -3.01
C VAL A 86 -16.80 4.95 -1.82
N ILE A 87 -16.24 5.41 -0.70
CA ILE A 87 -15.94 4.54 0.44
C ILE A 87 -17.19 4.25 1.28
N TYR A 88 -18.02 5.27 1.56
CA TYR A 88 -19.10 5.14 2.53
C TYR A 88 -20.45 4.81 1.89
N ASP A 89 -20.82 5.46 0.80
CA ASP A 89 -22.13 5.25 0.19
C ASP A 89 -22.13 4.03 -0.71
N ILE A 90 -21.14 3.88 -1.59
CA ILE A 90 -21.01 2.73 -2.49
C ILE A 90 -20.38 1.55 -1.76
N GLY A 91 -19.24 1.78 -1.11
CA GLY A 91 -18.48 0.77 -0.37
C GLY A 91 -19.10 0.34 0.96
N GLY A 92 -20.14 1.05 1.42
CA GLY A 92 -20.87 0.73 2.67
C GLY A 92 -20.06 1.03 3.94
N GLY A 93 -18.95 1.77 3.84
CA GLY A 93 -18.07 2.11 4.96
C GLY A 93 -17.10 0.99 5.35
N ILE A 94 -16.41 1.17 6.46
CA ILE A 94 -15.35 0.26 6.92
C ILE A 94 -15.93 -1.01 7.54
N LYS A 95 -15.24 -2.13 7.36
CA LYS A 95 -15.63 -3.44 7.92
C LYS A 95 -15.57 -3.45 9.46
N GLY A 96 -16.59 -4.05 10.07
CA GLY A 96 -16.67 -4.22 11.53
C GLY A 96 -16.66 -2.88 12.28
N ASP A 97 -15.99 -2.86 13.43
CA ASP A 97 -15.89 -1.67 14.30
C ASP A 97 -14.62 -0.84 14.05
N ALA A 98 -13.88 -1.15 12.99
CA ALA A 98 -12.66 -0.44 12.63
C ALA A 98 -12.97 0.94 12.05
N LYS A 99 -12.00 1.86 12.17
CA LYS A 99 -12.09 3.22 11.65
C LYS A 99 -11.28 3.37 10.36
N PHE A 100 -11.74 4.23 9.46
CA PHE A 100 -10.97 4.61 8.29
C PHE A 100 -9.63 5.23 8.70
N LYS A 101 -8.55 4.77 8.10
CA LYS A 101 -7.21 5.30 8.29
C LYS A 101 -6.67 5.97 7.04
N ALA A 102 -6.68 5.25 5.93
CA ALA A 102 -6.17 5.75 4.66
C ALA A 102 -6.79 4.98 3.48
N VAL A 103 -6.61 5.52 2.29
CA VAL A 103 -6.82 4.81 1.04
C VAL A 103 -5.60 5.02 0.14
N GLN A 104 -5.12 3.94 -0.45
CA GLN A 104 -4.12 4.02 -1.51
C GLN A 104 -4.84 4.04 -2.84
N ILE A 105 -4.52 5.04 -3.68
CA ILE A 105 -5.14 5.27 -4.98
C ILE A 105 -4.08 5.32 -6.08
N GLY A 106 -4.43 4.82 -7.27
CA GLY A 106 -3.56 4.86 -8.44
C GLY A 106 -2.78 3.59 -8.70
N GLY A 107 -3.18 2.49 -8.03
CA GLY A 107 -2.49 1.20 -8.11
C GLY A 107 -1.21 1.15 -7.26
N PRO A 108 -0.37 0.11 -7.41
CA PRO A 108 0.78 -0.14 -6.52
C PRO A 108 1.82 0.97 -6.46
N SER A 109 1.89 1.83 -7.46
CA SER A 109 2.79 3.00 -7.49
C SER A 109 2.06 4.33 -7.26
N GLY A 110 0.85 4.29 -6.71
CA GLY A 110 0.06 5.46 -6.36
C GLY A 110 0.35 6.01 -4.97
N GLY A 111 -0.34 7.08 -4.59
CA GLY A 111 -0.20 7.74 -3.28
C GLY A 111 -1.29 7.37 -2.29
N CYS A 112 -1.10 7.74 -1.03
CA CYS A 112 -2.08 7.57 0.03
C CYS A 112 -2.83 8.87 0.32
N LEU A 113 -4.12 8.75 0.62
CA LEU A 113 -5.00 9.81 1.11
C LEU A 113 -5.56 9.42 2.49
N ILE A 114 -5.82 10.41 3.34
CA ILE A 114 -6.25 10.23 4.73
C ILE A 114 -7.58 10.96 4.99
N THR A 115 -8.12 10.86 6.18
CA THR A 115 -9.43 11.44 6.57
C THR A 115 -9.67 12.89 6.10
N PRO A 116 -8.73 13.84 6.21
CA PRO A 116 -8.93 15.19 5.69
C PRO A 116 -9.13 15.28 4.17
N HIS A 117 -8.79 14.22 3.45
CA HIS A 117 -8.91 14.15 1.99
C HIS A 117 -10.17 13.42 1.51
N LEU A 118 -11.08 13.01 2.41
CA LEU A 118 -12.29 12.24 2.04
C LEU A 118 -13.22 12.99 1.08
N ASP A 119 -13.24 14.30 1.15
CA ASP A 119 -14.08 15.13 0.29
C ASP A 119 -13.39 15.58 -1.00
N VAL A 120 -12.19 15.03 -1.28
CA VAL A 120 -11.49 15.30 -2.54
C VAL A 120 -12.25 14.70 -3.72
N SER A 121 -12.34 15.48 -4.78
CA SER A 121 -12.88 15.04 -6.07
C SER A 121 -11.92 14.03 -6.71
N LEU A 122 -12.46 12.88 -7.15
CA LEU A 122 -11.70 11.86 -7.89
C LEU A 122 -11.56 12.30 -9.36
N ASP A 123 -10.72 13.31 -9.57
CA ASP A 123 -10.33 13.80 -10.88
C ASP A 123 -8.80 13.94 -10.97
N PHE A 124 -8.29 14.14 -12.20
CA PHE A 124 -6.85 14.16 -12.44
C PHE A 124 -6.14 15.33 -11.74
N ASP A 125 -6.74 16.50 -11.74
CA ASP A 125 -6.11 17.72 -11.20
C ASP A 125 -6.13 17.73 -9.67
N SER A 126 -7.26 17.35 -9.07
CA SER A 126 -7.43 17.32 -7.62
C SER A 126 -6.49 16.30 -6.96
N LEU A 127 -6.41 15.09 -7.51
CA LEU A 127 -5.52 14.06 -6.98
C LEU A 127 -4.04 14.41 -7.17
N LYS A 128 -3.67 15.02 -8.30
CA LYS A 128 -2.30 15.48 -8.54
C LYS A 128 -1.86 16.51 -7.50
N LYS A 129 -2.73 17.46 -7.12
CA LYS A 129 -2.45 18.44 -6.06
C LYS A 129 -2.20 17.78 -4.70
N MET A 130 -2.82 16.62 -4.44
CA MET A 130 -2.61 15.84 -3.21
C MET A 130 -1.37 14.94 -3.26
N GLY A 131 -0.64 14.91 -4.38
CA GLY A 131 0.49 13.99 -4.57
C GLY A 131 0.04 12.56 -4.83
N ALA A 132 -1.17 12.38 -5.33
CA ALA A 132 -1.74 11.09 -5.73
C ALA A 132 -2.08 11.08 -7.23
N MET A 133 -2.51 9.96 -7.75
CA MET A 133 -2.95 9.81 -9.13
C MET A 133 -4.11 8.83 -9.24
N ILE A 134 -4.95 8.97 -10.25
CA ILE A 134 -6.03 7.99 -10.53
C ILE A 134 -5.45 6.66 -10.98
N GLY A 135 -4.40 6.69 -11.79
CA GLY A 135 -3.79 5.50 -12.37
C GLY A 135 -4.81 4.61 -13.10
N SER A 136 -4.74 3.31 -12.84
CA SER A 136 -5.70 2.32 -13.39
C SER A 136 -7.00 2.20 -12.58
N GLY A 137 -7.22 3.05 -11.58
CA GLY A 137 -8.43 3.02 -10.75
C GLY A 137 -8.37 2.05 -9.57
N GLY A 138 -7.19 1.58 -9.17
CA GLY A 138 -7.06 0.80 -7.93
C GLY A 138 -7.31 1.67 -6.70
N LEU A 139 -8.21 1.22 -5.82
CA LEU A 139 -8.53 1.83 -4.52
C LEU A 139 -8.40 0.76 -3.43
N VAL A 140 -7.41 0.91 -2.56
CA VAL A 140 -7.20 0.00 -1.42
C VAL A 140 -7.47 0.76 -0.13
N VAL A 141 -8.61 0.48 0.47
CA VAL A 141 -9.04 1.11 1.73
C VAL A 141 -8.38 0.42 2.91
N MET A 142 -7.83 1.18 3.83
CA MET A 142 -7.10 0.72 5.01
C MET A 142 -7.76 1.27 6.28
N ASP A 143 -7.82 0.44 7.30
CA ASP A 143 -8.37 0.75 8.61
C ASP A 143 -7.28 1.05 9.65
N ASP A 144 -7.70 1.40 10.86
CA ASP A 144 -6.84 1.71 11.99
C ASP A 144 -5.98 0.53 12.48
N LYS A 145 -6.26 -0.70 12.03
CA LYS A 145 -5.46 -1.90 12.30
C LYS A 145 -4.38 -2.15 11.24
N THR A 146 -4.28 -1.31 10.23
CA THR A 146 -3.30 -1.44 9.14
C THR A 146 -2.00 -0.71 9.49
N CYS A 147 -0.85 -1.36 9.38
CA CYS A 147 0.46 -0.75 9.53
C CYS A 147 0.90 -0.08 8.22
N MET A 148 1.14 1.22 8.24
CA MET A 148 1.48 1.97 7.02
C MET A 148 2.92 1.71 6.55
N VAL A 149 3.83 1.31 7.45
CA VAL A 149 5.19 0.89 7.08
C VAL A 149 5.16 -0.43 6.31
N GLU A 150 4.34 -1.39 6.76
CA GLU A 150 4.15 -2.66 6.05
C GLU A 150 3.44 -2.48 4.71
N VAL A 151 2.50 -1.54 4.61
CA VAL A 151 1.87 -1.15 3.34
C VAL A 151 2.91 -0.60 2.36
N ALA A 152 3.78 0.29 2.81
CA ALA A 152 4.87 0.83 2.00
C ALA A 152 5.83 -0.28 1.52
N ARG A 153 6.21 -1.19 2.42
CA ARG A 153 7.05 -2.36 2.09
C ARG A 153 6.38 -3.25 1.04
N PHE A 154 5.10 -3.54 1.22
CA PHE A 154 4.32 -4.38 0.28
C PHE A 154 4.31 -3.79 -1.13
N PHE A 155 3.99 -2.50 -1.28
CA PHE A 155 3.96 -1.84 -2.58
C PHE A 155 5.35 -1.66 -3.18
N MET A 156 6.37 -1.41 -2.36
CA MET A 156 7.75 -1.33 -2.85
C MET A 156 8.24 -2.67 -3.36
N ASN A 157 7.92 -3.77 -2.67
CA ASN A 157 8.22 -5.13 -3.13
C ASN A 157 7.57 -5.43 -4.49
N PHE A 158 6.29 -5.08 -4.65
CA PHE A 158 5.62 -5.21 -5.94
C PHE A 158 6.34 -4.41 -7.03
N THR A 159 6.62 -3.14 -6.78
CA THR A 159 7.23 -2.25 -7.78
C THR A 159 8.65 -2.69 -8.16
N GLN A 160 9.42 -3.17 -7.19
CA GLN A 160 10.76 -3.73 -7.41
C GLN A 160 10.70 -4.97 -8.32
N ASN A 161 9.73 -5.86 -8.12
CA ASN A 161 9.53 -7.05 -8.94
C ASN A 161 9.08 -6.71 -10.36
N GLU A 162 8.30 -5.65 -10.55
CA GLU A 162 7.83 -5.16 -11.85
C GLU A 162 8.88 -4.34 -12.62
N SER A 163 10.00 -4.02 -12.00
CA SER A 163 11.08 -3.29 -12.65
C SER A 163 11.65 -4.07 -13.85
N CYS A 164 11.70 -3.44 -15.03
CA CYS A 164 12.33 -4.05 -16.21
C CYS A 164 13.85 -4.18 -16.07
N GLY A 165 14.47 -3.58 -15.05
CA GLY A 165 15.90 -3.60 -14.75
C GLY A 165 16.78 -2.75 -15.67
N LYS A 166 16.22 -1.95 -16.60
CA LYS A 166 16.99 -1.20 -17.59
C LYS A 166 17.85 -0.09 -16.98
N CYS A 167 17.26 0.76 -16.15
CA CYS A 167 17.97 1.89 -15.55
C CYS A 167 18.35 1.63 -14.10
N VAL A 168 19.58 2.02 -13.73
CA VAL A 168 20.15 1.80 -12.39
C VAL A 168 19.28 2.41 -11.28
N PRO A 169 18.78 3.65 -11.37
CA PRO A 169 18.01 4.27 -10.30
C PRO A 169 16.77 3.43 -9.92
N CYS A 170 16.03 2.90 -10.90
CA CYS A 170 14.88 2.03 -10.63
C CYS A 170 15.34 0.65 -10.13
N ARG A 171 16.28 -0.04 -10.83
CA ARG A 171 16.70 -1.39 -10.49
C ARG A 171 17.31 -1.48 -9.10
N GLU A 172 18.29 -0.65 -8.81
CA GLU A 172 19.02 -0.67 -7.54
C GLU A 172 18.32 0.16 -6.46
N GLY A 173 17.79 1.34 -6.83
CA GLY A 173 17.16 2.23 -5.86
C GLY A 173 15.92 1.63 -5.22
N THR A 174 15.00 1.03 -6.00
CA THR A 174 13.81 0.38 -5.44
C THR A 174 14.17 -0.81 -4.56
N LYS A 175 15.22 -1.56 -4.92
CA LYS A 175 15.75 -2.65 -4.11
C LYS A 175 16.28 -2.14 -2.77
N ARG A 176 17.09 -1.07 -2.77
CA ARG A 176 17.62 -0.48 -1.53
C ARG A 176 16.50 0.05 -0.63
N MET A 177 15.51 0.73 -1.21
CA MET A 177 14.33 1.17 -0.44
C MET A 177 13.57 -0.01 0.17
N LEU A 178 13.40 -1.11 -0.57
CA LEU A 178 12.77 -2.32 -0.05
C LEU A 178 13.56 -2.91 1.13
N GLU A 179 14.87 -3.06 1.00
CA GLU A 179 15.75 -3.57 2.06
C GLU A 179 15.70 -2.70 3.33
N ILE A 180 15.59 -1.38 3.19
CA ILE A 180 15.39 -0.46 4.31
C ILE A 180 14.03 -0.74 4.98
N LEU A 181 12.95 -0.80 4.22
CA LEU A 181 11.62 -1.07 4.76
C LEU A 181 11.54 -2.44 5.44
N GLU A 182 12.15 -3.47 4.86
CA GLU A 182 12.28 -4.81 5.47
C GLU A 182 13.03 -4.75 6.81
N ARG A 183 14.11 -3.97 6.88
CA ARG A 183 14.87 -3.73 8.12
C ARG A 183 14.00 -3.04 9.18
N ILE A 184 13.22 -2.06 8.80
CA ILE A 184 12.32 -1.33 9.69
C ILE A 184 11.24 -2.26 10.27
N VAL A 185 10.53 -3.03 9.44
CA VAL A 185 9.48 -3.95 9.92
C VAL A 185 10.04 -5.14 10.70
N ALA A 186 11.31 -5.48 10.49
CA ALA A 186 12.04 -6.47 11.28
C ALA A 186 12.58 -5.92 12.62
N GLY A 187 12.28 -4.67 12.98
CA GLY A 187 12.73 -4.05 14.22
C GLY A 187 14.20 -3.61 14.24
N LYS A 188 14.89 -3.69 13.11
CA LYS A 188 16.31 -3.37 12.93
C LYS A 188 16.56 -2.00 12.30
N GLY A 189 15.49 -1.27 11.93
CA GLY A 189 15.57 0.06 11.33
C GLY A 189 16.13 1.11 12.30
N THR A 190 16.72 2.16 11.76
CA THR A 190 17.30 3.31 12.49
C THR A 190 16.67 4.62 12.01
N ARG A 191 16.95 5.74 12.69
CA ARG A 191 16.47 7.06 12.25
C ARG A 191 17.06 7.46 10.90
N GLU A 192 18.32 7.14 10.69
CA GLU A 192 19.07 7.41 9.46
C GLU A 192 18.43 6.68 8.26
N ASP A 193 17.78 5.54 8.48
CA ASP A 193 17.04 4.83 7.46
C ASP A 193 15.87 5.66 6.91
N LEU A 194 15.23 6.48 7.73
CA LEU A 194 14.13 7.35 7.30
C LEU A 194 14.62 8.47 6.38
N ASP A 195 15.77 9.07 6.72
CA ASP A 195 16.39 10.12 5.91
C ASP A 195 16.90 9.54 4.57
N LEU A 196 17.48 8.34 4.62
CA LEU A 196 17.94 7.63 3.44
C LEU A 196 16.79 7.24 2.50
N LEU A 197 15.58 6.91 3.02
CA LEU A 197 14.39 6.70 2.19
C LEU A 197 14.01 7.96 1.41
N ASP A 198 14.06 9.14 2.04
CA ASP A 198 13.77 10.42 1.38
C ASP A 198 14.80 10.75 0.29
N GLU A 199 16.09 10.56 0.56
CA GLU A 199 17.18 10.78 -0.39
C GLU A 199 17.08 9.86 -1.61
N LEU A 200 16.90 8.55 -1.38
CA LEU A 200 16.73 7.56 -2.43
C LEU A 200 15.50 7.85 -3.29
N ALA A 201 14.38 8.24 -2.66
CA ALA A 201 13.16 8.55 -3.37
C ALA A 201 13.33 9.75 -4.31
N SER A 202 13.97 10.81 -3.86
CA SER A 202 14.29 11.96 -4.71
C SER A 202 15.18 11.55 -5.87
N THR A 203 16.26 10.84 -5.61
CA THR A 203 17.20 10.37 -6.62
C THR A 203 16.50 9.50 -7.68
N ILE A 204 15.66 8.55 -7.26
CA ILE A 204 14.93 7.67 -8.19
C ILE A 204 13.95 8.48 -9.05
N THR A 205 13.20 9.39 -8.44
CA THR A 205 12.21 10.22 -9.14
C THR A 205 12.85 11.05 -10.23
N ASP A 206 13.98 11.68 -9.94
CA ASP A 206 14.67 12.61 -10.83
C ASP A 206 15.42 11.90 -11.97
N THR A 207 15.96 10.71 -11.69
CA THR A 207 16.89 10.05 -12.61
C THR A 207 16.33 8.79 -13.30
N ALA A 208 15.17 8.27 -12.86
CA ALA A 208 14.55 7.10 -13.50
C ALA A 208 14.06 7.44 -14.92
N LEU A 209 14.27 6.47 -15.83
CA LEU A 209 14.02 6.66 -17.27
C LEU A 209 12.52 6.72 -17.63
N CYS A 210 11.64 6.04 -16.91
CA CYS A 210 10.24 5.87 -17.28
C CYS A 210 9.28 6.14 -16.11
N GLY A 211 7.97 6.19 -16.44
CA GLY A 211 6.90 6.44 -15.46
C GLY A 211 6.91 5.48 -14.28
N LEU A 212 7.15 4.16 -14.50
CA LEU A 212 7.21 3.19 -13.41
C LEU A 212 8.28 3.59 -12.38
N GLY A 213 9.52 3.83 -12.83
CA GLY A 213 10.60 4.21 -11.92
C GLY A 213 10.31 5.50 -11.17
N LYS A 214 9.80 6.52 -11.87
CA LYS A 214 9.48 7.82 -11.27
C LYS A 214 8.36 7.76 -10.24
N SER A 215 7.36 6.91 -10.44
CA SER A 215 6.23 6.75 -9.50
C SER A 215 6.45 5.66 -8.46
N ALA A 216 7.46 4.81 -8.61
CA ALA A 216 7.76 3.69 -7.71
C ALA A 216 7.85 4.08 -6.23
N VAL A 217 8.32 5.29 -5.97
CA VAL A 217 8.58 5.80 -4.62
C VAL A 217 7.35 6.42 -3.95
N LEU A 218 6.28 6.72 -4.70
CA LEU A 218 5.10 7.43 -4.18
C LEU A 218 4.42 6.75 -2.98
N PRO A 219 4.24 5.43 -2.94
CA PRO A 219 3.68 4.76 -1.76
C PRO A 219 4.50 5.01 -0.50
N VAL A 220 5.83 4.92 -0.61
CA VAL A 220 6.75 5.17 0.51
C VAL A 220 6.70 6.62 0.94
N MET A 221 6.86 7.55 0.00
CA MET A 221 6.89 8.99 0.30
C MET A 221 5.58 9.50 0.89
N SER A 222 4.44 9.05 0.35
CA SER A 222 3.14 9.45 0.88
C SER A 222 2.89 8.89 2.29
N THR A 223 3.24 7.63 2.55
CA THR A 223 3.10 7.03 3.89
C THR A 223 4.09 7.61 4.88
N LEU A 224 5.35 7.81 4.50
CA LEU A 224 6.37 8.42 5.36
C LEU A 224 5.98 9.86 5.78
N ARG A 225 5.44 10.65 4.84
CA ARG A 225 4.97 12.01 5.12
C ARG A 225 3.71 12.04 6.00
N LEU A 226 2.70 11.21 5.68
CA LEU A 226 1.39 11.26 6.34
C LEU A 226 1.38 10.50 7.67
N PHE A 227 2.25 9.52 7.84
CA PHE A 227 2.32 8.64 9.00
C PHE A 227 3.72 8.62 9.63
N ARG A 228 4.45 9.75 9.60
CA ARG A 228 5.81 9.87 10.12
C ARG A 228 5.95 9.27 11.52
N LYS A 229 4.97 9.51 12.39
CA LYS A 229 4.93 8.95 13.74
C LYS A 229 5.00 7.41 13.76
N GLU A 230 4.27 6.73 12.88
CA GLU A 230 4.34 5.26 12.82
C GLU A 230 5.74 4.76 12.42
N TYR A 231 6.41 5.45 11.50
CA TYR A 231 7.77 5.12 11.12
C TYR A 231 8.74 5.34 12.30
N GLU A 232 8.61 6.45 13.01
CA GLU A 232 9.43 6.75 14.19
C GLU A 232 9.20 5.73 15.32
N GLU A 233 7.96 5.34 15.60
CA GLU A 233 7.64 4.26 16.55
C GLU A 233 8.33 2.94 16.16
N HIS A 234 8.39 2.60 14.86
CA HIS A 234 9.06 1.39 14.38
C HIS A 234 10.58 1.46 14.57
N VAL A 235 11.21 2.61 14.29
CA VAL A 235 12.68 2.71 14.32
C VAL A 235 13.24 3.09 15.70
N VAL A 236 12.48 3.85 16.51
CA VAL A 236 12.92 4.32 17.84
C VAL A 236 12.39 3.42 18.94
N ASP A 237 11.04 3.31 19.01
CA ASP A 237 10.37 2.61 20.11
C ASP A 237 10.31 1.09 19.89
N LYS A 238 10.69 0.63 18.69
CA LYS A 238 10.59 -0.77 18.26
C LYS A 238 9.19 -1.33 18.46
N LYS A 239 8.17 -0.54 18.12
CA LYS A 239 6.76 -0.84 18.27
C LYS A 239 6.00 -0.71 16.97
N CYS A 240 5.00 -1.56 16.78
CA CYS A 240 4.04 -1.47 15.70
C CYS A 240 2.63 -1.30 16.30
N ALA A 241 2.09 -0.09 16.30
CA ALA A 241 0.77 0.21 16.88
C ALA A 241 -0.36 -0.66 16.28
N ALA A 242 -0.28 -0.97 14.99
CA ALA A 242 -1.18 -1.87 14.29
C ALA A 242 -0.95 -3.37 14.62
N LYS A 243 0.11 -3.72 15.31
CA LYS A 243 0.49 -5.10 15.68
C LYS A 243 0.68 -6.05 14.47
N ASN A 244 0.91 -5.51 13.29
CA ASN A 244 1.08 -6.29 12.06
C ASN A 244 2.52 -6.81 11.89
N CYS A 245 3.53 -6.02 12.27
CA CYS A 245 4.93 -6.38 12.11
C CYS A 245 5.32 -7.46 13.13
N THR A 246 5.49 -8.70 12.68
CA THR A 246 5.71 -9.86 13.56
C THR A 246 6.90 -9.67 14.49
N ALA A 247 8.01 -9.12 14.01
CA ALA A 247 9.21 -8.90 14.81
C ALA A 247 9.02 -7.85 15.93
N LEU A 248 8.03 -6.97 15.79
CA LEU A 248 7.72 -5.90 16.76
C LEU A 248 6.56 -6.24 17.70
N ARG A 249 5.97 -7.44 17.57
CA ARG A 249 4.94 -7.92 18.48
C ARG A 249 5.57 -8.29 19.82
N ARG A 250 4.89 -7.94 20.90
CA ARG A 250 5.20 -8.42 22.25
C ARG A 250 4.04 -9.20 22.79
N PHE A 251 4.25 -10.49 23.07
CA PHE A 251 3.23 -11.31 23.73
C PHE A 251 3.33 -11.16 25.24
N VAL A 252 2.20 -10.86 25.88
CA VAL A 252 2.11 -10.67 27.32
C VAL A 252 1.02 -11.57 27.87
N ILE A 253 1.26 -12.13 29.07
CA ILE A 253 0.29 -12.92 29.81
C ILE A 253 -0.35 -12.04 30.89
N SER A 254 -1.68 -11.82 30.79
CA SER A 254 -2.43 -11.13 31.85
C SER A 254 -2.47 -11.99 33.11
N PRO A 255 -1.88 -11.55 34.24
CA PRO A 255 -1.87 -12.33 35.48
C PRO A 255 -3.26 -12.67 36.00
N GLU A 256 -4.22 -11.74 35.83
CA GLU A 256 -5.62 -11.86 36.27
C GLU A 256 -6.38 -13.00 35.55
N ARG A 257 -6.10 -13.19 34.27
CA ARG A 257 -6.73 -14.21 33.43
C ARG A 257 -5.98 -15.53 33.45
N CYS A 258 -4.70 -15.50 33.79
CA CYS A 258 -3.86 -16.70 33.79
C CYS A 258 -4.19 -17.64 34.92
N LYS A 259 -4.58 -18.89 34.61
CA LYS A 259 -4.88 -19.93 35.59
C LYS A 259 -3.67 -20.82 35.95
N GLY A 260 -2.49 -20.52 35.42
CA GLY A 260 -1.27 -21.29 35.72
C GLY A 260 -1.32 -22.75 35.23
N CYS A 261 -1.99 -23.01 34.10
CA CYS A 261 -2.18 -24.38 33.59
C CYS A 261 -0.99 -24.94 32.81
N SER A 262 0.08 -24.20 32.64
CA SER A 262 1.32 -24.54 31.90
C SER A 262 1.17 -24.85 30.41
N LYS A 263 -0.04 -24.82 29.82
CA LYS A 263 -0.26 -25.21 28.42
C LYS A 263 0.57 -24.36 27.43
N CYS A 264 0.65 -23.04 27.66
CA CYS A 264 1.45 -22.13 26.84
C CYS A 264 2.96 -22.45 26.90
N ALA A 265 3.49 -22.75 28.09
CA ALA A 265 4.90 -23.12 28.27
C ALA A 265 5.25 -24.42 27.54
N ARG A 266 4.37 -25.44 27.63
CA ARG A 266 4.57 -26.71 26.93
C ARG A 266 4.49 -26.62 25.42
N ASN A 267 3.75 -25.63 24.89
CA ASN A 267 3.62 -25.37 23.45
C ASN A 267 4.66 -24.38 22.93
N CYS A 268 5.50 -23.80 23.78
CA CYS A 268 6.52 -22.87 23.35
C CYS A 268 7.73 -23.61 22.74
N PRO A 269 8.01 -23.46 21.43
CA PRO A 269 9.07 -24.23 20.77
C PRO A 269 10.48 -23.84 21.23
N VAL A 270 10.63 -22.64 21.83
CA VAL A 270 11.94 -22.12 22.29
C VAL A 270 12.03 -21.99 23.82
N GLY A 271 11.02 -22.44 24.56
CA GLY A 271 11.03 -22.40 26.02
C GLY A 271 11.01 -20.98 26.64
N ALA A 272 10.51 -19.99 25.88
CA ALA A 272 10.47 -18.60 26.32
C ALA A 272 9.44 -18.31 27.43
N ILE A 273 8.69 -19.31 27.92
CA ILE A 273 7.61 -19.12 28.89
C ILE A 273 7.90 -19.91 30.17
N SER A 274 8.06 -19.20 31.26
CA SER A 274 8.36 -19.76 32.59
C SER A 274 7.28 -19.42 33.62
N GLY A 275 7.15 -20.25 34.67
CA GLY A 275 6.21 -20.02 35.74
C GLY A 275 6.00 -21.28 36.59
N GLN A 276 5.06 -21.22 37.54
CA GLN A 276 4.69 -22.31 38.40
C GLN A 276 3.21 -22.71 38.21
N ILE A 277 2.89 -23.98 38.36
CA ILE A 277 1.49 -24.46 38.30
C ILE A 277 0.64 -23.70 39.33
N LYS A 278 -0.55 -23.27 38.89
CA LYS A 278 -1.51 -22.44 39.64
C LYS A 278 -1.03 -21.01 39.94
N LYS A 279 0.09 -20.56 39.36
CA LYS A 279 0.54 -19.16 39.39
C LYS A 279 0.64 -18.60 37.95
N PRO A 280 0.52 -17.30 37.76
CA PRO A 280 0.70 -16.69 36.42
C PRO A 280 2.07 -17.03 35.83
N TYR A 281 2.09 -17.33 34.54
CA TYR A 281 3.31 -17.53 33.76
C TYR A 281 3.79 -16.20 33.16
N VAL A 282 5.06 -16.12 32.80
CA VAL A 282 5.70 -14.94 32.19
C VAL A 282 6.39 -15.35 30.90
N ILE A 283 6.35 -14.48 29.90
CA ILE A 283 7.07 -14.65 28.63
C ILE A 283 8.35 -13.83 28.68
N ASP A 284 9.47 -14.48 28.42
CA ASP A 284 10.76 -13.82 28.20
C ASP A 284 10.85 -13.36 26.74
N ASP A 285 10.74 -12.04 26.54
CA ASP A 285 10.75 -11.42 25.21
C ASP A 285 12.09 -11.55 24.49
N SER A 286 13.20 -11.73 25.23
CA SER A 286 14.55 -11.92 24.67
C SER A 286 14.72 -13.29 23.98
N ILE A 287 13.98 -14.29 24.42
CA ILE A 287 13.97 -15.66 23.88
C ILE A 287 12.82 -15.87 22.89
N CYS A 288 11.76 -15.07 23.02
CA CYS A 288 10.53 -15.23 22.27
C CYS A 288 10.70 -14.98 20.77
N ILE A 289 10.40 -15.98 19.93
CA ILE A 289 10.43 -15.87 18.46
C ILE A 289 9.13 -15.30 17.86
N LYS A 290 8.22 -14.80 18.68
CA LYS A 290 6.98 -14.12 18.27
C LYS A 290 6.01 -14.98 17.40
N CYS A 291 6.04 -16.30 17.52
CA CYS A 291 5.28 -17.23 16.67
C CYS A 291 3.77 -17.31 16.97
N GLY A 292 3.29 -16.83 18.13
CA GLY A 292 1.88 -16.85 18.52
C GLY A 292 1.33 -18.20 19.01
N ALA A 293 2.12 -19.27 19.04
CA ALA A 293 1.67 -20.60 19.47
C ALA A 293 1.08 -20.62 20.89
N CYS A 294 1.61 -19.79 21.78
CA CYS A 294 1.14 -19.66 23.16
C CYS A 294 -0.26 -19.00 23.24
N GLU A 295 -0.51 -17.98 22.42
CA GLU A 295 -1.81 -17.30 22.34
C GLU A 295 -2.89 -18.26 21.83
N SER A 296 -2.63 -18.97 20.73
CA SER A 296 -3.53 -19.96 20.15
C SER A 296 -3.81 -21.13 21.11
N ALA A 297 -2.83 -21.50 21.94
CA ALA A 297 -2.97 -22.58 22.90
C ALA A 297 -3.73 -22.19 24.18
N CYS A 298 -3.92 -20.89 24.47
CA CYS A 298 -4.48 -20.40 25.71
C CYS A 298 -6.01 -20.44 25.73
N ALA A 299 -6.61 -21.47 26.36
CA ALA A 299 -8.06 -21.59 26.50
C ALA A 299 -8.70 -20.46 27.36
N PHE A 300 -7.91 -19.73 28.13
CA PHE A 300 -8.38 -18.65 29.00
C PHE A 300 -8.23 -17.27 28.37
N HIS A 301 -7.75 -17.19 27.12
CA HIS A 301 -7.46 -15.94 26.44
C HIS A 301 -6.66 -14.96 27.31
N ALA A 302 -5.73 -15.49 28.09
CA ALA A 302 -4.87 -14.72 28.99
C ALA A 302 -3.66 -14.10 28.26
N ILE A 303 -3.38 -14.50 27.02
CA ILE A 303 -2.25 -14.04 26.24
C ILE A 303 -2.74 -13.11 25.15
N HIS A 304 -2.10 -11.96 25.04
CA HIS A 304 -2.42 -10.94 24.03
C HIS A 304 -1.16 -10.26 23.52
N ILE A 305 -1.29 -9.59 22.39
CA ILE A 305 -0.21 -8.82 21.78
C ILE A 305 -0.28 -7.39 22.30
N GLU A 306 0.81 -6.90 22.88
CA GLU A 306 1.05 -5.49 23.12
C GLU A 306 1.84 -4.88 21.96
N ALA A 307 1.61 -3.55 21.73
CA ALA A 307 2.38 -2.76 20.76
C ALA A 307 3.67 -2.26 21.36
#